data_dae49fe023d4d640722fbe00a5a31599
#
_entry.id   dae49fe023d4d640722fbe00a5a31599
#
_cell.length_a   1.000
_cell.length_b   1.000
_cell.length_c   1.000
_cell.angle_alpha   90.00
_cell.angle_beta   90.00
_cell.angle_gamma   90.00
#
_symmetry.space_group_name_H-M   'P 1'
#
loop_
_entity.id
_entity.type
_entity.pdbx_description
1 polymer ?
#
loop_
_entity_poly.entity_id
_entity_poly.type
_entity_poly.pdbx_seq_one_letter_code
_entity_poly.pdbx_strand_id
1 'polypeptide(L)'
;VAVVCSSGTATANFYPAIIEAHYAGVPLLILTADRPPELRDSGANQTVDQVKMYGKHVRWAVDVALPEGNPANLTIRSLRTLACRAYAAANGMNSTQPKGAVHLNFPFRKPLEPIPVPDDKTSDPAWAGRSYNQPFTKISSGRVHPSDSAMEALFDTYAHSARPMIILGPNRSRALADELTTLAKVGHMPLLADPLSQARYTVHWQEMESEIIGGYDSFLRGAAEWEQPDLILRFGAMPTSQALIDYLNASHDAYQIAFSTDGTWKDPNHQIDELIIADPAEIARSLAQFTSEDPRPESVWSDRFSASESRTWEIIDAALNEDFFDGAVVADAVSIMPDGASLFIGNSLPVRHLDQFARPAPKAIHVFGSRGASGIDGTVSTAAGVSQGVSAPLVLITGDLGFYHDMNGLLTLKRHGIHIVIVVINNDGGGIFQRLPIAQFDPPYTELFRTSHGMTFGHVAAQYGTDYAKADSRIEFRSAFERALSAVGSHSTLIEVPTDPIQDLQRRNDIVQRVIEAVRTL
;
A
#
# COMPACT_ATOMS: atom_id res chain seq x y z
N VAL A 1 7.35 0.76 -14.24
CA VAL A 1 6.61 -0.18 -15.12
C VAL A 1 6.04 0.59 -16.30
N ALA A 2 5.99 -0.03 -17.50
CA ALA A 2 5.30 0.50 -18.68
C ALA A 2 4.14 -0.42 -19.04
N VAL A 3 2.97 0.17 -19.35
CA VAL A 3 1.76 -0.53 -19.77
C VAL A 3 1.39 -0.07 -21.18
N VAL A 4 1.07 -1.02 -22.04
CA VAL A 4 0.74 -0.76 -23.45
C VAL A 4 -0.62 -1.36 -23.77
N CYS A 5 -1.46 -0.64 -24.49
CA CYS A 5 -2.72 -1.18 -24.99
C CYS A 5 -3.10 -0.64 -26.37
N SER A 6 -4.09 -1.30 -26.97
CA SER A 6 -4.81 -0.82 -28.15
C SER A 6 -5.63 0.43 -27.84
N SER A 7 -6.22 1.05 -28.87
CA SER A 7 -7.13 2.19 -28.75
C SER A 7 -8.51 1.80 -28.18
N GLY A 8 -9.32 2.78 -27.86
CA GLY A 8 -10.69 2.62 -27.43
C GLY A 8 -10.82 2.31 -25.94
N THR A 9 -11.79 1.47 -25.56
CA THR A 9 -12.08 1.15 -24.15
C THR A 9 -10.97 0.40 -23.43
N ALA A 10 -9.99 -0.19 -24.15
CA ALA A 10 -8.79 -0.75 -23.53
C ALA A 10 -8.05 0.29 -22.66
N THR A 11 -8.00 1.55 -23.10
CA THR A 11 -7.40 2.65 -22.36
C THR A 11 -8.18 2.95 -21.07
N ALA A 12 -9.51 2.91 -21.12
CA ALA A 12 -10.37 3.19 -19.97
C ALA A 12 -10.18 2.17 -18.84
N ASN A 13 -9.86 0.91 -19.17
CA ASN A 13 -9.62 -0.14 -18.17
C ASN A 13 -8.35 0.06 -17.33
N PHE A 14 -7.45 0.96 -17.73
CA PHE A 14 -6.28 1.30 -16.92
C PHE A 14 -6.59 2.34 -15.82
N TYR A 15 -7.76 3.01 -15.89
CA TYR A 15 -8.03 4.14 -15.04
C TYR A 15 -7.99 3.82 -13.53
N PRO A 16 -8.55 2.72 -13.03
CA PRO A 16 -8.43 2.37 -11.61
C PRO A 16 -6.98 2.24 -11.15
N ALA A 17 -6.14 1.55 -11.93
CA ALA A 17 -4.71 1.40 -11.62
C ALA A 17 -3.95 2.74 -11.68
N ILE A 18 -4.33 3.64 -12.59
CA ILE A 18 -3.75 4.99 -12.69
C ILE A 18 -4.11 5.83 -11.47
N ILE A 19 -5.35 5.75 -11.00
CA ILE A 19 -5.80 6.44 -9.78
C ILE A 19 -5.00 5.94 -8.58
N GLU A 20 -4.90 4.62 -8.39
CA GLU A 20 -4.10 4.04 -7.31
C GLU A 20 -2.63 4.49 -7.40
N ALA A 21 -2.03 4.43 -8.59
CA ALA A 21 -0.65 4.86 -8.81
C ALA A 21 -0.44 6.36 -8.50
N HIS A 22 -1.45 7.20 -8.80
CA HIS A 22 -1.41 8.64 -8.52
C HIS A 22 -1.34 8.91 -7.01
N TYR A 23 -2.26 8.35 -6.24
CA TYR A 23 -2.36 8.59 -4.80
C TYR A 23 -1.31 7.85 -3.98
N ALA A 24 -0.90 6.68 -4.47
CA ALA A 24 0.17 5.89 -3.84
C ALA A 24 1.60 6.34 -4.25
N GLY A 25 1.74 7.29 -5.19
CA GLY A 25 3.06 7.73 -5.66
C GLY A 25 3.85 6.64 -6.39
N VAL A 26 3.18 5.81 -7.24
CA VAL A 26 3.80 4.72 -8.01
C VAL A 26 4.17 5.20 -9.41
N PRO A 27 5.45 5.14 -9.81
CA PRO A 27 5.84 5.45 -11.19
C PRO A 27 5.22 4.50 -12.19
N LEU A 28 4.50 5.03 -13.18
CA LEU A 28 3.84 4.23 -14.21
C LEU A 28 3.88 4.97 -15.56
N LEU A 29 4.31 4.30 -16.62
CA LEU A 29 4.26 4.81 -17.99
C LEU A 29 3.08 4.16 -18.71
N ILE A 30 2.11 4.96 -19.12
CA ILE A 30 0.93 4.53 -19.86
C ILE A 30 1.13 4.88 -21.32
N LEU A 31 1.26 3.85 -22.17
CA LEU A 31 1.52 3.96 -23.59
C LEU A 31 0.29 3.44 -24.34
N THR A 32 -0.58 4.34 -24.80
CA THR A 32 -1.82 3.97 -25.47
C THR A 32 -1.69 4.16 -26.98
N ALA A 33 -2.03 3.15 -27.76
CA ALA A 33 -2.23 3.35 -29.18
C ALA A 33 -3.54 4.11 -29.43
N ASP A 34 -3.61 4.92 -30.48
CA ASP A 34 -4.80 5.69 -30.84
C ASP A 34 -5.04 5.70 -32.35
N ARG A 35 -6.23 6.08 -32.74
CA ARG A 35 -6.54 6.43 -34.13
C ARG A 35 -5.91 7.78 -34.50
N PRO A 36 -5.57 7.99 -35.78
CA PRO A 36 -5.00 9.25 -36.21
C PRO A 36 -6.03 10.41 -36.08
N PRO A 37 -5.57 11.67 -35.99
CA PRO A 37 -6.46 12.82 -35.75
C PRO A 37 -7.65 12.93 -36.67
N GLU A 38 -7.49 12.56 -37.96
CA GLU A 38 -8.57 12.62 -38.95
C GLU A 38 -9.72 11.63 -38.73
N LEU A 39 -9.54 10.64 -37.85
CA LEU A 39 -10.58 9.67 -37.48
C LEU A 39 -11.23 9.98 -36.13
N ARG A 40 -10.75 11.00 -35.39
CA ARG A 40 -11.36 11.41 -34.12
C ARG A 40 -12.69 12.09 -34.38
N ASP A 41 -13.67 11.87 -33.53
CA ASP A 41 -15.03 12.42 -33.60
C ASP A 41 -15.78 12.16 -34.95
N SER A 42 -15.33 11.14 -35.71
CA SER A 42 -15.89 10.78 -37.00
C SER A 42 -16.81 9.56 -36.95
N GLY A 43 -17.02 8.94 -35.79
CA GLY A 43 -17.72 7.66 -35.64
C GLY A 43 -16.87 6.46 -36.09
N ALA A 44 -15.56 6.62 -36.24
CA ALA A 44 -14.66 5.54 -36.61
C ALA A 44 -14.63 4.45 -35.53
N ASN A 45 -14.52 3.19 -35.99
CA ASN A 45 -14.53 2.03 -35.10
C ASN A 45 -13.37 2.08 -34.07
N GLN A 46 -13.68 1.75 -32.82
CA GLN A 46 -12.72 1.67 -31.70
C GLN A 46 -11.97 3.01 -31.47
N THR A 47 -12.68 4.12 -31.65
CA THR A 47 -12.15 5.48 -31.48
C THR A 47 -12.91 6.15 -30.36
N VAL A 48 -12.17 6.67 -29.38
CA VAL A 48 -12.68 7.46 -28.25
C VAL A 48 -11.74 8.65 -28.05
N ASP A 49 -12.16 9.70 -27.35
CA ASP A 49 -11.25 10.79 -26.99
C ASP A 49 -10.24 10.32 -25.94
N GLN A 50 -9.01 10.02 -26.39
CA GLN A 50 -7.91 9.59 -25.54
C GLN A 50 -6.99 10.73 -25.12
N VAL A 51 -7.14 11.91 -25.73
CA VAL A 51 -6.28 13.04 -25.44
C VAL A 51 -6.55 13.56 -24.04
N LYS A 52 -5.57 13.41 -23.14
CA LYS A 52 -5.69 13.78 -21.72
C LYS A 52 -6.83 13.05 -20.96
N MET A 53 -7.24 11.86 -21.42
CA MET A 53 -8.39 11.17 -20.84
C MET A 53 -8.28 10.89 -19.34
N TYR A 54 -7.07 10.79 -18.80
CA TYR A 54 -6.85 10.55 -17.37
C TYR A 54 -6.80 11.82 -16.50
N GLY A 55 -7.00 12.99 -17.12
CA GLY A 55 -7.13 14.27 -16.43
C GLY A 55 -5.98 14.56 -15.46
N LYS A 56 -6.34 14.82 -14.20
CA LYS A 56 -5.38 15.15 -13.13
C LYS A 56 -4.68 13.96 -12.51
N HIS A 57 -5.08 12.72 -12.85
CA HIS A 57 -4.49 11.51 -12.27
C HIS A 57 -3.17 11.08 -12.91
N VAL A 58 -2.70 11.82 -13.93
CA VAL A 58 -1.36 11.65 -14.49
C VAL A 58 -0.51 12.89 -14.21
N ARG A 59 0.78 12.70 -13.98
CA ARG A 59 1.73 13.79 -13.75
C ARG A 59 2.02 14.58 -15.01
N TRP A 60 1.91 13.91 -16.16
CA TRP A 60 2.11 14.51 -17.47
C TRP A 60 1.40 13.68 -18.54
N ALA A 61 0.85 14.34 -19.55
CA ALA A 61 0.21 13.69 -20.69
C ALA A 61 0.70 14.34 -21.99
N VAL A 62 0.96 13.50 -23.00
CA VAL A 62 1.38 13.95 -24.35
C VAL A 62 0.62 13.17 -25.40
N ASP A 63 0.00 13.87 -26.36
CA ASP A 63 -0.43 13.31 -27.64
C ASP A 63 0.77 13.34 -28.58
N VAL A 64 1.33 12.18 -28.89
CA VAL A 64 2.58 12.04 -29.64
C VAL A 64 2.30 12.25 -31.13
N ALA A 65 3.22 12.89 -31.83
CA ALA A 65 3.09 13.09 -33.27
C ALA A 65 2.98 11.74 -34.02
N LEU A 66 2.23 11.73 -35.12
CA LEU A 66 2.14 10.58 -36.01
C LEU A 66 3.52 10.14 -36.51
N PRO A 67 3.79 8.84 -36.63
CA PRO A 67 5.00 8.34 -37.26
C PRO A 67 5.10 8.78 -38.74
N GLU A 68 6.29 9.10 -39.18
CA GLU A 68 6.65 9.44 -40.55
C GLU A 68 7.63 8.41 -41.11
N GLY A 69 7.50 8.06 -42.39
CA GLY A 69 8.41 7.08 -43.04
C GLY A 69 9.85 7.54 -43.19
N ASN A 70 10.08 8.87 -43.27
CA ASN A 70 11.41 9.47 -43.35
C ASN A 70 11.49 10.68 -42.39
N PRO A 71 11.50 10.43 -41.06
CA PRO A 71 11.46 11.52 -40.10
C PRO A 71 12.77 12.32 -40.10
N ALA A 72 12.66 13.62 -39.85
CA ALA A 72 13.82 14.46 -39.63
C ALA A 72 14.57 14.01 -38.36
N ASN A 73 15.89 14.25 -38.33
CA ASN A 73 16.73 13.93 -37.15
C ASN A 73 16.23 14.62 -35.87
N LEU A 74 15.60 15.79 -35.99
CA LEU A 74 14.97 16.47 -34.85
C LEU A 74 13.78 15.65 -34.30
N THR A 75 12.95 15.08 -35.15
CA THR A 75 11.80 14.25 -34.75
C THR A 75 12.28 13.03 -33.95
N ILE A 76 13.31 12.33 -34.44
CA ILE A 76 13.89 11.17 -33.74
C ILE A 76 14.46 11.57 -32.38
N ARG A 77 15.24 12.67 -32.33
CA ARG A 77 15.79 13.17 -31.06
C ARG A 77 14.70 13.59 -30.10
N SER A 78 13.61 14.19 -30.59
CA SER A 78 12.48 14.59 -29.73
C SER A 78 11.78 13.38 -29.10
N LEU A 79 11.57 12.28 -29.82
CA LEU A 79 10.99 11.03 -29.28
C LEU A 79 11.88 10.41 -28.19
N ARG A 80 13.20 10.41 -28.37
CA ARG A 80 14.14 9.92 -27.37
C ARG A 80 14.14 10.80 -26.10
N THR A 81 14.11 12.11 -26.30
CA THR A 81 14.00 13.08 -25.20
C THR A 81 12.66 12.94 -24.48
N LEU A 82 11.56 12.70 -25.24
CA LEU A 82 10.23 12.43 -24.70
C LEU A 82 10.26 11.21 -23.75
N ALA A 83 10.88 10.12 -24.16
CA ALA A 83 11.02 8.92 -23.31
C ALA A 83 11.79 9.22 -22.00
N CYS A 84 12.89 9.95 -22.09
CA CYS A 84 13.67 10.36 -20.89
C CYS A 84 12.85 11.28 -19.96
N ARG A 85 12.12 12.23 -20.53
CA ARG A 85 11.24 13.15 -19.77
C ARG A 85 10.07 12.41 -19.12
N ALA A 86 9.43 11.46 -19.84
CA ALA A 86 8.36 10.63 -19.30
C ALA A 86 8.82 9.81 -18.11
N TYR A 87 9.99 9.19 -18.22
CA TYR A 87 10.61 8.46 -17.12
C TYR A 87 10.89 9.38 -15.92
N ALA A 88 11.46 10.56 -16.14
CA ALA A 88 11.76 11.51 -15.09
C ALA A 88 10.50 12.04 -14.39
N ALA A 89 9.46 12.39 -15.17
CA ALA A 89 8.19 12.86 -14.64
C ALA A 89 7.50 11.75 -13.81
N ALA A 90 7.49 10.49 -14.29
CA ALA A 90 6.93 9.38 -13.54
C ALA A 90 7.65 9.14 -12.20
N ASN A 91 8.96 9.33 -12.16
CA ASN A 91 9.80 9.14 -10.97
C ASN A 91 9.90 10.39 -10.07
N GLY A 92 9.18 11.47 -10.36
CA GLY A 92 9.23 12.69 -9.55
C GLY A 92 10.59 13.42 -9.62
N MET A 93 11.40 13.18 -10.68
CA MET A 93 12.72 13.81 -10.85
C MET A 93 12.64 15.29 -11.25
N ASN A 94 11.43 15.79 -11.47
CA ASN A 94 11.16 17.20 -11.82
C ASN A 94 10.94 18.07 -10.56
N SER A 95 11.66 17.82 -9.49
CA SER A 95 11.81 18.58 -8.24
C SER A 95 10.56 19.10 -7.50
N THR A 96 9.38 19.16 -8.13
CA THR A 96 8.16 19.77 -7.55
C THR A 96 6.90 18.88 -7.67
N GLN A 97 7.04 17.69 -8.22
CA GLN A 97 5.90 16.78 -8.40
C GLN A 97 6.17 15.43 -7.76
N PRO A 98 5.19 14.86 -7.05
CA PRO A 98 5.29 13.51 -6.54
C PRO A 98 5.39 12.50 -7.68
N LYS A 99 5.94 11.31 -7.38
CA LYS A 99 5.92 10.16 -8.30
C LYS A 99 4.50 9.83 -8.72
N GLY A 100 4.34 9.23 -9.91
CA GLY A 100 3.01 8.83 -10.39
C GLY A 100 2.99 8.41 -11.85
N ALA A 101 1.78 8.28 -12.42
CA ALA A 101 1.59 7.89 -13.80
C ALA A 101 1.90 9.01 -14.80
N VAL A 102 2.40 8.65 -15.98
CA VAL A 102 2.58 9.53 -17.15
C VAL A 102 1.91 8.87 -18.35
N HIS A 103 1.15 9.62 -19.14
CA HIS A 103 0.42 9.13 -20.29
C HIS A 103 1.04 9.64 -21.60
N LEU A 104 1.42 8.73 -22.47
CA LEU A 104 1.83 9.01 -23.86
C LEU A 104 0.83 8.32 -24.79
N ASN A 105 0.07 9.12 -25.54
CA ASN A 105 -0.92 8.66 -26.51
C ASN A 105 -0.27 8.64 -27.91
N PHE A 106 -0.25 7.47 -28.55
CA PHE A 106 0.43 7.26 -29.83
C PHE A 106 -0.58 7.01 -30.94
N PRO A 107 -0.93 8.01 -31.73
CA PRO A 107 -1.77 7.81 -32.90
C PRO A 107 -1.01 7.12 -34.05
N PHE A 108 -1.67 6.20 -34.74
CA PHE A 108 -1.12 5.47 -35.88
C PHE A 108 -2.08 5.48 -37.06
N ARG A 109 -1.54 5.58 -38.30
CA ARG A 109 -2.26 5.35 -39.55
C ARG A 109 -2.02 3.94 -40.05
N LYS A 110 -2.97 3.42 -40.82
CA LYS A 110 -2.79 2.19 -41.59
C LYS A 110 -1.73 2.39 -42.71
N PRO A 111 -0.99 1.34 -43.10
CA PRO A 111 -1.01 -0.01 -42.53
C PRO A 111 -0.38 -0.08 -41.14
N LEU A 112 -0.92 -0.98 -40.29
CA LEU A 112 -0.40 -1.19 -38.91
C LEU A 112 0.53 -2.39 -38.82
N GLU A 113 0.55 -3.19 -39.87
CA GLU A 113 1.41 -4.36 -40.04
C GLU A 113 2.88 -3.93 -40.19
N PRO A 114 3.87 -4.66 -39.64
CA PRO A 114 5.29 -4.37 -39.76
C PRO A 114 5.81 -4.67 -41.19
N ILE A 115 5.31 -3.95 -42.18
CA ILE A 115 5.72 -4.07 -43.58
C ILE A 115 6.93 -3.17 -43.82
N PRO A 116 8.03 -3.66 -44.44
CA PRO A 116 9.13 -2.80 -44.84
C PRO A 116 8.66 -1.66 -45.75
N VAL A 117 8.99 -0.43 -45.40
CA VAL A 117 8.70 0.76 -46.20
C VAL A 117 9.94 1.08 -47.01
N PRO A 118 9.81 1.34 -48.35
CA PRO A 118 10.91 1.87 -49.12
C PRO A 118 11.47 3.12 -48.48
N ASP A 119 12.77 3.26 -48.40
CA ASP A 119 13.48 4.36 -47.77
C ASP A 119 13.46 4.40 -46.21
N ASP A 120 13.08 3.29 -45.55
CA ASP A 120 13.19 3.19 -44.09
C ASP A 120 14.66 3.26 -43.65
N LYS A 121 15.00 4.30 -42.90
CA LYS A 121 16.40 4.62 -42.51
C LYS A 121 16.87 3.85 -41.28
N THR A 122 16.53 2.61 -41.14
CA THR A 122 16.85 1.77 -39.95
C THR A 122 18.36 1.68 -39.66
N SER A 123 19.20 1.92 -40.66
CA SER A 123 20.68 1.87 -40.54
C SER A 123 21.34 3.24 -40.30
N ASP A 124 20.59 4.34 -40.26
CA ASP A 124 21.16 5.67 -40.00
C ASP A 124 21.71 5.75 -38.57
N PRO A 125 22.95 6.23 -38.35
CA PRO A 125 23.49 6.45 -37.01
C PRO A 125 22.62 7.33 -36.10
N ALA A 126 21.77 8.22 -36.67
CA ALA A 126 20.81 9.00 -35.92
C ALA A 126 19.76 8.12 -35.18
N TRP A 127 19.51 6.89 -35.69
CA TRP A 127 18.62 5.90 -35.09
C TRP A 127 19.31 5.00 -34.09
N ALA A 128 20.64 4.95 -34.08
CA ALA A 128 21.39 4.17 -33.12
C ALA A 128 21.16 4.71 -31.69
N GLY A 129 21.03 3.81 -30.72
CA GLY A 129 21.05 4.16 -29.30
C GLY A 129 22.42 4.72 -28.90
N ARG A 130 22.53 5.25 -27.69
CA ARG A 130 23.83 5.59 -27.10
C ARG A 130 24.59 4.31 -26.72
N SER A 131 25.92 4.36 -26.82
CA SER A 131 26.78 3.26 -26.40
C SER A 131 26.53 2.90 -24.92
N TYR A 132 26.73 1.64 -24.58
CA TYR A 132 26.60 1.13 -23.21
C TYR A 132 25.21 1.35 -22.56
N ASN A 133 24.14 1.33 -23.34
CA ASN A 133 22.76 1.50 -22.85
C ASN A 133 22.53 2.79 -22.05
N GLN A 134 23.30 3.82 -22.31
CA GLN A 134 23.14 5.11 -21.64
C GLN A 134 21.84 5.81 -22.07
N PRO A 135 21.14 6.52 -21.17
CA PRO A 135 19.97 7.30 -21.53
C PRO A 135 20.33 8.41 -22.49
N PHE A 136 19.44 8.75 -23.42
CA PHE A 136 19.66 9.81 -24.38
C PHE A 136 19.86 11.18 -23.71
N THR A 137 19.12 11.44 -22.65
CA THR A 137 19.32 12.56 -21.73
C THR A 137 19.47 12.01 -20.33
N LYS A 138 20.62 12.20 -19.71
CA LYS A 138 20.85 11.88 -18.29
C LYS A 138 20.18 12.95 -17.44
N ILE A 139 19.32 12.54 -16.52
CA ILE A 139 18.66 13.42 -15.58
C ILE A 139 19.19 13.10 -14.18
N SER A 140 19.64 14.10 -13.46
CA SER A 140 20.09 14.00 -12.07
C SER A 140 19.15 14.84 -11.22
N SER A 141 18.55 14.23 -10.20
CA SER A 141 17.74 14.92 -9.20
C SER A 141 18.56 15.16 -7.94
N GLY A 142 18.33 16.28 -7.27
CA GLY A 142 18.82 16.53 -5.92
C GLY A 142 17.97 15.83 -4.87
N ARG A 143 18.38 15.95 -3.60
CA ARG A 143 17.53 15.69 -2.43
C ARG A 143 17.07 17.01 -1.85
N VAL A 144 15.87 17.01 -1.29
CA VAL A 144 15.34 18.16 -0.57
C VAL A 144 15.77 18.03 0.89
N HIS A 145 16.47 19.04 1.38
CA HIS A 145 16.85 19.18 2.78
C HIS A 145 16.09 20.36 3.40
N PRO A 146 15.69 20.29 4.66
CA PRO A 146 15.15 21.45 5.34
C PRO A 146 16.24 22.51 5.50
N SER A 147 15.86 23.76 5.73
CA SER A 147 16.81 24.80 6.09
C SER A 147 17.39 24.54 7.50
N ASP A 148 18.58 25.05 7.77
CA ASP A 148 19.18 24.94 9.10
C ASP A 148 18.24 25.49 10.18
N SER A 149 17.57 26.62 9.92
CA SER A 149 16.60 27.22 10.82
C SER A 149 15.37 26.33 11.06
N ALA A 150 14.91 25.57 10.06
CA ALA A 150 13.80 24.62 10.25
C ALA A 150 14.26 23.41 11.08
N MET A 151 15.49 22.96 10.91
CA MET A 151 16.05 21.88 11.74
C MET A 151 16.27 22.32 13.19
N GLU A 152 16.79 23.54 13.42
CA GLU A 152 16.94 24.11 14.75
C GLU A 152 15.59 24.23 15.46
N ALA A 153 14.55 24.73 14.77
CA ALA A 153 13.19 24.82 15.33
C ALA A 153 12.61 23.44 15.66
N LEU A 154 12.83 22.44 14.78
CA LEU A 154 12.41 21.05 15.02
C LEU A 154 13.11 20.47 16.27
N PHE A 155 14.40 20.64 16.40
CA PHE A 155 15.16 20.16 17.56
C PHE A 155 14.73 20.85 18.85
N ASP A 156 14.49 22.15 18.81
CA ASP A 156 14.00 22.93 19.96
C ASP A 156 12.60 22.45 20.39
N THR A 157 11.67 22.31 19.45
CA THR A 157 10.32 21.79 19.70
C THR A 157 10.37 20.38 20.29
N TYR A 158 11.19 19.52 19.74
CA TYR A 158 11.37 18.15 20.21
C TYR A 158 11.98 18.09 21.61
N ALA A 159 13.01 18.88 21.87
CA ALA A 159 13.71 18.93 23.18
C ALA A 159 12.79 19.40 24.32
N HIS A 160 11.90 20.35 24.04
CA HIS A 160 10.96 20.90 25.04
C HIS A 160 9.68 20.08 25.22
N SER A 161 9.41 19.09 24.36
CA SER A 161 8.25 18.22 24.49
C SER A 161 8.40 17.27 25.68
N ALA A 162 7.36 17.13 26.51
CA ALA A 162 7.32 16.19 27.62
C ALA A 162 6.72 14.83 27.24
N ARG A 163 5.82 14.82 26.25
CA ARG A 163 5.06 13.64 25.81
C ARG A 163 5.08 13.48 24.29
N PRO A 164 6.26 13.34 23.68
CA PRO A 164 6.37 13.13 22.24
C PRO A 164 5.92 11.72 21.85
N MET A 165 5.33 11.59 20.64
CA MET A 165 5.03 10.30 20.04
C MET A 165 5.31 10.30 18.54
N ILE A 166 5.60 9.11 18.01
CA ILE A 166 5.81 8.89 16.57
C ILE A 166 4.63 8.11 16.01
N ILE A 167 4.07 8.61 14.91
CA ILE A 167 3.09 7.90 14.10
C ILE A 167 3.75 7.52 12.78
N LEU A 168 3.83 6.23 12.50
CA LEU A 168 4.30 5.72 11.22
C LEU A 168 3.16 5.03 10.48
N GLY A 169 2.55 5.75 9.56
CA GLY A 169 1.52 5.24 8.67
C GLY A 169 2.09 4.37 7.53
N PRO A 170 1.23 3.93 6.59
CA PRO A 170 1.66 3.20 5.40
C PRO A 170 2.81 3.89 4.68
N ASN A 171 3.90 3.16 4.45
CA ASN A 171 5.06 3.62 3.70
C ASN A 171 5.76 2.43 3.01
N ARG A 172 6.75 2.72 2.14
CA ARG A 172 7.48 1.69 1.40
C ARG A 172 8.96 1.63 1.75
N SER A 173 9.43 2.57 2.56
CA SER A 173 10.85 2.69 2.90
C SER A 173 11.13 1.92 4.17
N ARG A 174 11.79 0.77 4.05
CA ARG A 174 12.30 0.06 5.22
C ARG A 174 13.35 0.91 5.95
N ALA A 175 14.19 1.62 5.21
CA ALA A 175 15.18 2.52 5.81
C ALA A 175 14.53 3.59 6.71
N LEU A 176 13.35 4.14 6.31
CA LEU A 176 12.60 5.05 7.19
C LEU A 176 12.12 4.33 8.45
N ALA A 177 11.58 3.12 8.30
CA ALA A 177 11.11 2.33 9.44
C ALA A 177 12.26 2.04 10.44
N ASP A 178 13.43 1.65 9.94
CA ASP A 178 14.61 1.37 10.76
C ASP A 178 15.11 2.63 11.50
N GLU A 179 15.19 3.78 10.83
CA GLU A 179 15.60 5.05 11.45
C GLU A 179 14.59 5.52 12.52
N LEU A 180 13.28 5.37 12.26
CA LEU A 180 12.25 5.74 13.24
C LEU A 180 12.22 4.80 14.44
N THR A 181 12.50 3.52 14.23
CA THR A 181 12.63 2.56 15.32
C THR A 181 13.84 2.89 16.19
N THR A 182 14.96 3.31 15.56
CA THR A 182 16.13 3.80 16.29
C THR A 182 15.80 5.08 17.10
N LEU A 183 15.12 6.04 16.48
CA LEU A 183 14.70 7.27 17.15
C LEU A 183 13.76 6.99 18.32
N ALA A 184 12.76 6.11 18.14
CA ALA A 184 11.85 5.72 19.22
C ALA A 184 12.59 5.15 20.42
N LYS A 185 13.58 4.27 20.18
CA LYS A 185 14.40 3.66 21.22
C LYS A 185 15.24 4.68 21.98
N VAL A 186 16.06 5.49 21.27
CA VAL A 186 16.94 6.45 21.96
C VAL A 186 16.18 7.61 22.59
N GLY A 187 14.97 7.90 22.10
CA GLY A 187 14.11 8.96 22.62
C GLY A 187 13.08 8.48 23.66
N HIS A 188 13.03 7.18 23.98
CA HIS A 188 12.02 6.59 24.86
C HIS A 188 10.60 7.05 24.48
N MET A 189 10.24 6.91 23.18
CA MET A 189 8.98 7.39 22.62
C MET A 189 8.14 6.24 22.06
N PRO A 190 6.82 6.22 22.26
CA PRO A 190 5.96 5.27 21.62
C PRO A 190 5.94 5.50 20.09
N LEU A 191 6.25 4.45 19.32
CA LEU A 191 6.13 4.40 17.87
C LEU A 191 4.87 3.61 17.48
N LEU A 192 3.78 4.32 17.15
CA LEU A 192 2.55 3.69 16.69
C LEU A 192 2.69 3.34 15.20
N ALA A 193 2.89 2.06 14.92
CA ALA A 193 3.25 1.57 13.60
C ALA A 193 2.05 0.91 12.89
N ASP A 194 1.60 1.49 11.76
CA ASP A 194 0.61 0.86 10.88
C ASP A 194 1.13 -0.50 10.34
N PRO A 195 0.29 -1.50 10.06
CA PRO A 195 0.73 -2.78 9.53
C PRO A 195 1.48 -2.68 8.19
N LEU A 196 1.24 -1.63 7.40
CA LEU A 196 1.98 -1.34 6.17
C LEU A 196 3.15 -0.37 6.38
N SER A 197 3.52 -0.07 7.61
CA SER A 197 4.62 0.84 7.96
C SER A 197 6.01 0.27 7.66
N GLN A 198 6.14 -1.05 7.47
CA GLN A 198 7.38 -1.83 7.42
C GLN A 198 8.13 -1.92 8.77
N ALA A 199 7.56 -1.41 9.87
CA ALA A 199 8.18 -1.46 11.19
C ALA A 199 7.73 -2.63 12.05
N ARG A 200 6.47 -3.13 11.87
CA ARG A 200 5.92 -4.21 12.73
C ARG A 200 6.64 -5.55 12.58
N TYR A 201 7.27 -5.81 11.43
CA TYR A 201 7.90 -7.08 11.10
C TYR A 201 9.34 -6.86 10.70
N THR A 202 10.24 -6.94 11.67
CA THR A 202 11.68 -6.72 11.49
C THR A 202 12.50 -7.69 12.31
N VAL A 203 13.65 -8.11 11.79
CA VAL A 203 14.58 -8.99 12.54
C VAL A 203 15.20 -8.29 13.75
N HIS A 204 15.18 -6.96 13.80
CA HIS A 204 15.68 -6.16 14.92
C HIS A 204 14.67 -5.99 16.06
N TRP A 205 13.50 -6.63 15.97
CA TRP A 205 12.41 -6.54 16.94
C TRP A 205 12.86 -6.79 18.39
N GLN A 206 13.68 -7.81 18.65
CA GLN A 206 14.07 -8.18 20.01
C GLN A 206 14.83 -7.08 20.77
N GLU A 207 15.43 -6.15 20.05
CA GLU A 207 16.13 -5.01 20.63
C GLU A 207 15.21 -3.81 20.89
N MET A 208 13.94 -3.86 20.42
CA MET A 208 13.04 -2.70 20.27
C MET A 208 11.58 -3.02 20.63
N GLU A 209 11.34 -4.13 21.35
CA GLU A 209 9.98 -4.64 21.63
C GLU A 209 9.11 -3.63 22.42
N SER A 210 9.73 -2.78 23.23
CA SER A 210 9.02 -1.86 24.11
C SER A 210 8.49 -0.60 23.40
N GLU A 211 9.08 -0.19 22.29
CA GLU A 211 8.77 1.07 21.61
C GLU A 211 7.82 0.92 20.43
N ILE A 212 7.78 -0.26 19.77
CA ILE A 212 6.89 -0.49 18.63
C ILE A 212 5.51 -0.91 19.12
N ILE A 213 4.55 -0.04 18.93
CA ILE A 213 3.16 -0.21 19.37
C ILE A 213 2.31 -0.64 18.17
N GLY A 214 1.75 -1.83 18.21
CA GLY A 214 0.90 -2.42 17.17
C GLY A 214 -0.54 -2.69 17.61
N GLY A 215 -0.80 -2.85 18.92
CA GLY A 215 -2.11 -3.14 19.48
C GLY A 215 -3.04 -1.93 19.67
N TYR A 216 -2.61 -0.76 19.23
CA TYR A 216 -3.28 0.52 19.47
C TYR A 216 -4.72 0.57 18.96
N ASP A 217 -5.11 -0.15 17.89
CA ASP A 217 -6.52 -0.15 17.41
C ASP A 217 -7.49 -0.66 18.49
N SER A 218 -7.01 -1.51 19.39
CA SER A 218 -7.82 -2.03 20.49
C SER A 218 -7.80 -1.12 21.72
N PHE A 219 -6.61 -0.79 22.24
CA PHE A 219 -6.51 -0.10 23.53
C PHE A 219 -6.79 1.41 23.48
N LEU A 220 -6.51 2.11 22.38
CA LEU A 220 -6.78 3.55 22.29
C LEU A 220 -8.27 3.88 22.41
N ARG A 221 -9.16 2.92 22.17
CA ARG A 221 -10.61 3.09 22.44
C ARG A 221 -10.93 3.26 23.93
N GLY A 222 -10.02 2.86 24.80
CA GLY A 222 -10.09 3.05 26.26
C GLY A 222 -9.25 4.21 26.79
N ALA A 223 -8.53 4.93 25.92
CA ALA A 223 -7.54 5.94 26.31
C ALA A 223 -8.09 7.38 26.46
N ALA A 224 -9.41 7.56 26.50
CA ALA A 224 -10.03 8.90 26.52
C ALA A 224 -9.62 9.75 27.75
N GLU A 225 -9.27 9.11 28.87
CA GLU A 225 -8.86 9.78 30.11
C GLU A 225 -7.33 9.86 30.26
N TRP A 226 -6.57 9.40 29.25
CA TRP A 226 -5.11 9.47 29.32
C TRP A 226 -4.62 10.89 29.09
N GLU A 227 -3.45 11.19 29.65
CA GLU A 227 -2.73 12.38 29.26
C GLU A 227 -2.50 12.36 27.74
N GLN A 228 -2.70 13.50 27.10
CA GLN A 228 -2.53 13.62 25.65
C GLN A 228 -1.06 13.91 25.32
N PRO A 229 -0.59 13.52 24.12
CA PRO A 229 0.71 13.93 23.62
C PRO A 229 0.77 15.47 23.52
N ASP A 230 1.95 16.03 23.67
CA ASP A 230 2.21 17.46 23.39
C ASP A 230 2.92 17.66 22.05
N LEU A 231 3.56 16.61 21.53
CA LEU A 231 4.19 16.60 20.21
C LEU A 231 3.87 15.28 19.48
N ILE A 232 3.44 15.37 18.22
CA ILE A 232 3.21 14.22 17.36
C ILE A 232 4.05 14.37 16.09
N LEU A 233 4.97 13.43 15.87
CA LEU A 233 5.79 13.34 14.65
C LEU A 233 5.14 12.34 13.70
N ARG A 234 4.60 12.81 12.57
CA ARG A 234 3.82 12.02 11.61
C ARG A 234 4.63 11.69 10.37
N PHE A 235 4.84 10.40 10.12
CA PHE A 235 5.54 9.87 8.96
C PHE A 235 4.64 8.93 8.14
N GLY A 236 4.84 8.92 6.83
CA GLY A 236 4.06 8.07 5.93
C GLY A 236 2.66 8.62 5.61
N ALA A 237 1.76 7.74 5.16
CA ALA A 237 0.37 8.09 4.90
C ALA A 237 -0.47 8.03 6.19
N MET A 238 -1.75 8.46 6.12
CA MET A 238 -2.67 8.33 7.25
C MET A 238 -2.85 6.85 7.63
N PRO A 239 -2.75 6.49 8.93
CA PRO A 239 -2.94 5.12 9.40
C PRO A 239 -4.31 4.52 9.06
N THR A 240 -4.37 3.19 9.04
CA THR A 240 -5.60 2.44 8.74
C THR A 240 -6.60 2.42 9.90
N SER A 241 -6.10 2.48 11.15
CA SER A 241 -6.90 2.37 12.36
C SER A 241 -7.79 3.60 12.59
N GLN A 242 -9.10 3.36 12.72
CA GLN A 242 -10.04 4.42 13.12
C GLN A 242 -9.82 4.85 14.58
N ALA A 243 -9.43 3.93 15.47
CA ALA A 243 -9.16 4.27 16.86
C ALA A 243 -7.97 5.25 17.00
N LEU A 244 -6.92 5.05 16.17
CA LEU A 244 -5.80 5.99 16.13
C LEU A 244 -6.20 7.33 15.52
N ILE A 245 -7.01 7.32 14.46
CA ILE A 245 -7.56 8.57 13.87
C ILE A 245 -8.37 9.35 14.90
N ASP A 246 -9.25 8.66 15.63
CA ASP A 246 -10.08 9.29 16.68
C ASP A 246 -9.22 9.83 17.83
N TYR A 247 -8.17 9.10 18.22
CA TYR A 247 -7.22 9.55 19.22
C TYR A 247 -6.45 10.80 18.78
N LEU A 248 -5.98 10.82 17.53
CA LEU A 248 -5.34 12.02 16.96
C LEU A 248 -6.31 13.21 16.92
N ASN A 249 -7.57 12.97 16.56
CA ASN A 249 -8.60 14.02 16.58
C ASN A 249 -8.88 14.59 17.99
N ALA A 250 -8.78 13.75 18.99
CA ALA A 250 -8.93 14.18 20.38
C ALA A 250 -7.69 14.93 20.91
N SER A 251 -6.52 14.73 20.31
CA SER A 251 -5.24 15.34 20.71
C SER A 251 -5.03 16.73 20.08
N HIS A 252 -6.04 17.62 20.18
CA HIS A 252 -6.04 18.92 19.49
C HIS A 252 -5.07 19.95 20.09
N ASP A 253 -4.56 19.73 21.29
CA ASP A 253 -3.55 20.60 21.92
C ASP A 253 -2.12 20.14 21.57
N ALA A 254 -1.95 18.99 20.93
CA ALA A 254 -0.65 18.49 20.50
C ALA A 254 -0.14 19.22 19.26
N TYR A 255 1.11 19.66 19.27
CA TYR A 255 1.75 20.19 18.07
C TYR A 255 2.07 19.04 17.10
N GLN A 256 1.51 19.06 15.90
CA GLN A 256 1.64 17.97 14.92
C GLN A 256 2.54 18.37 13.76
N ILE A 257 3.67 17.68 13.62
CA ILE A 257 4.61 17.87 12.51
C ILE A 257 4.54 16.68 11.57
N ALA A 258 4.26 16.95 10.30
CA ALA A 258 4.29 15.92 9.25
C ALA A 258 5.50 16.09 8.34
N PHE A 259 6.01 14.96 7.82
CA PHE A 259 7.17 14.92 6.95
C PHE A 259 6.82 14.35 5.58
N SER A 260 7.20 15.03 4.52
CA SER A 260 6.92 14.64 3.14
C SER A 260 8.12 14.90 2.24
N THR A 261 8.48 13.95 1.38
CA THR A 261 9.56 14.12 0.41
C THR A 261 9.20 15.08 -0.74
N ASP A 262 7.91 15.22 -1.03
CA ASP A 262 7.40 15.87 -2.25
C ASP A 262 6.31 16.93 -1.97
N GLY A 263 6.08 17.24 -0.70
CA GLY A 263 5.07 18.21 -0.29
C GLY A 263 3.62 17.71 -0.43
N THR A 264 3.41 16.42 -0.66
CA THR A 264 2.06 15.86 -0.69
C THR A 264 1.40 15.99 0.68
N TRP A 265 0.22 16.62 0.69
CA TRP A 265 -0.58 16.83 1.89
C TRP A 265 -1.40 15.58 2.21
N LYS A 266 -1.09 14.90 3.30
CA LYS A 266 -1.76 13.66 3.75
C LYS A 266 -2.37 13.86 5.13
N ASP A 267 -3.29 14.78 5.24
CA ASP A 267 -3.95 15.16 6.47
C ASP A 267 -5.46 15.35 6.28
N PRO A 268 -6.23 14.27 6.25
CA PRO A 268 -7.69 14.36 6.05
C PRO A 268 -8.42 15.02 7.22
N ASN A 269 -7.77 15.14 8.38
CA ASN A 269 -8.36 15.71 9.58
C ASN A 269 -7.97 17.18 9.81
N HIS A 270 -7.10 17.72 8.94
CA HIS A 270 -6.64 19.12 9.01
C HIS A 270 -6.03 19.51 10.38
N GLN A 271 -5.14 18.65 10.90
CA GLN A 271 -4.54 18.80 12.22
C GLN A 271 -3.02 19.01 12.21
N ILE A 272 -2.40 19.03 11.02
CA ILE A 272 -0.97 19.30 10.91
C ILE A 272 -0.73 20.79 11.16
N ASP A 273 0.11 21.11 12.14
CA ASP A 273 0.58 22.46 12.42
C ASP A 273 1.74 22.83 11.52
N GLU A 274 2.61 21.87 11.23
CA GLU A 274 3.78 22.07 10.38
C GLU A 274 3.98 20.92 9.39
N LEU A 275 4.29 21.25 8.13
CA LEU A 275 4.69 20.29 7.09
C LEU A 275 6.14 20.56 6.69
N ILE A 276 7.06 19.66 7.06
CA ILE A 276 8.47 19.73 6.67
C ILE A 276 8.68 18.93 5.39
N ILE A 277 9.11 19.61 4.32
CA ILE A 277 9.41 18.98 3.03
C ILE A 277 10.88 18.61 3.00
N ALA A 278 11.19 17.33 3.23
CA ALA A 278 12.55 16.78 3.25
C ALA A 278 12.51 15.26 3.12
N ASP A 279 13.66 14.61 3.05
CA ASP A 279 13.76 13.15 3.17
C ASP A 279 13.43 12.72 4.61
N PRO A 280 12.32 12.02 4.88
CA PRO A 280 11.90 11.68 6.24
C PRO A 280 12.90 10.78 6.97
N ALA A 281 13.66 9.93 6.25
CA ALA A 281 14.67 9.07 6.88
C ALA A 281 15.89 9.88 7.35
N GLU A 282 16.26 10.94 6.62
CA GLU A 282 17.33 11.84 7.05
C GLU A 282 16.91 12.64 8.29
N ILE A 283 15.66 13.11 8.35
CA ILE A 283 15.11 13.78 9.53
C ILE A 283 15.12 12.84 10.75
N ALA A 284 14.61 11.61 10.59
CA ALA A 284 14.58 10.62 11.67
C ALA A 284 15.99 10.33 12.22
N ARG A 285 16.97 10.16 11.31
CA ARG A 285 18.38 9.96 11.68
C ARG A 285 18.96 11.16 12.42
N SER A 286 18.69 12.37 11.95
CA SER A 286 19.17 13.61 12.60
C SER A 286 18.58 13.80 14.00
N LEU A 287 17.30 13.51 14.17
CA LEU A 287 16.64 13.50 15.49
C LEU A 287 17.23 12.41 16.39
N ALA A 288 17.47 11.20 15.88
CA ALA A 288 18.08 10.12 16.67
C ALA A 288 19.50 10.48 17.13
N GLN A 289 20.29 11.10 16.27
CA GLN A 289 21.62 11.58 16.61
C GLN A 289 21.55 12.69 17.67
N PHE A 290 20.71 13.70 17.48
CA PHE A 290 20.49 14.78 18.45
C PHE A 290 20.11 14.23 19.82
N THR A 291 19.17 13.25 19.85
CA THR A 291 18.72 12.61 21.10
C THR A 291 19.83 11.78 21.76
N SER A 292 20.72 11.16 20.96
CA SER A 292 21.84 10.37 21.51
C SER A 292 22.90 11.25 22.18
N GLU A 293 23.02 12.51 21.79
CA GLU A 293 23.94 13.49 22.41
C GLU A 293 23.39 14.02 23.74
N ASP A 294 22.06 14.11 23.86
CA ASP A 294 21.35 14.49 25.10
C ASP A 294 20.15 13.53 25.31
N PRO A 295 20.40 12.36 25.92
CA PRO A 295 19.38 11.32 26.06
C PRO A 295 18.20 11.78 26.91
N ARG A 296 16.98 11.48 26.42
CA ARG A 296 15.76 11.73 27.17
C ARG A 296 15.65 10.74 28.35
N PRO A 297 15.13 11.17 29.50
CA PRO A 297 14.85 10.26 30.59
C PRO A 297 13.72 9.28 30.21
N GLU A 298 13.73 8.08 30.80
CA GLU A 298 12.57 7.20 30.78
C GLU A 298 11.32 7.95 31.28
N SER A 299 10.19 7.66 30.67
CA SER A 299 8.96 8.43 30.88
C SER A 299 7.78 7.51 31.20
N VAL A 300 7.09 7.80 32.29
CA VAL A 300 5.81 7.16 32.65
C VAL A 300 4.82 7.21 31.47
N TRP A 301 4.90 8.24 30.64
CA TRP A 301 4.14 8.37 29.40
C TRP A 301 4.43 7.21 28.42
N SER A 302 5.69 6.95 28.11
CA SER A 302 6.09 5.86 27.21
C SER A 302 5.79 4.49 27.80
N ASP A 303 6.08 4.30 29.10
CA ASP A 303 5.84 3.05 29.82
C ASP A 303 4.38 2.61 29.76
N ARG A 304 3.45 3.57 29.81
CA ARG A 304 2.02 3.30 29.71
C ARG A 304 1.65 2.66 28.36
N PHE A 305 2.22 3.15 27.25
CA PHE A 305 1.99 2.56 25.93
C PHE A 305 2.56 1.14 25.86
N SER A 306 3.76 0.93 26.36
CA SER A 306 4.41 -0.38 26.38
C SER A 306 3.66 -1.40 27.25
N ALA A 307 3.18 -0.98 28.43
CA ALA A 307 2.35 -1.83 29.28
C ALA A 307 1.01 -2.16 28.63
N SER A 308 0.38 -1.16 27.97
CA SER A 308 -0.88 -1.38 27.25
C SER A 308 -0.70 -2.28 26.05
N GLU A 309 0.40 -2.15 25.30
CA GLU A 309 0.78 -3.04 24.20
C GLU A 309 0.89 -4.49 24.68
N SER A 310 1.68 -4.73 25.71
CA SER A 310 1.87 -6.06 26.28
C SER A 310 0.55 -6.66 26.74
N ARG A 311 -0.24 -5.90 27.49
CA ARG A 311 -1.53 -6.37 28.00
C ARG A 311 -2.55 -6.64 26.90
N THR A 312 -2.54 -5.83 25.85
CA THR A 312 -3.40 -6.02 24.68
C THR A 312 -3.11 -7.35 23.99
N TRP A 313 -1.83 -7.65 23.75
CA TRP A 313 -1.45 -8.90 23.09
C TRP A 313 -1.70 -10.14 23.94
N GLU A 314 -1.54 -10.08 25.27
CA GLU A 314 -1.94 -11.17 26.16
C GLU A 314 -3.42 -11.54 25.97
N ILE A 315 -4.31 -10.52 25.88
CA ILE A 315 -5.75 -10.73 25.73
C ILE A 315 -6.09 -11.22 24.32
N ILE A 316 -5.49 -10.63 23.30
CA ILE A 316 -5.75 -11.01 21.90
C ILE A 316 -5.25 -12.44 21.68
N ASP A 317 -4.04 -12.79 22.09
CA ASP A 317 -3.46 -14.13 21.92
C ASP A 317 -4.31 -15.20 22.66
N ALA A 318 -4.82 -14.90 23.86
CA ALA A 318 -5.74 -15.78 24.56
C ALA A 318 -7.04 -15.98 23.75
N ALA A 319 -7.65 -14.89 23.27
CA ALA A 319 -8.90 -14.94 22.52
C ALA A 319 -8.76 -15.67 21.17
N LEU A 320 -7.64 -15.47 20.48
CA LEU A 320 -7.31 -16.20 19.23
C LEU A 320 -7.22 -17.72 19.46
N ASN A 321 -6.89 -18.17 20.68
CA ASN A 321 -6.86 -19.59 21.02
C ASN A 321 -8.23 -20.15 21.41
N GLU A 322 -9.18 -19.30 21.82
CA GLU A 322 -10.54 -19.72 22.21
C GLU A 322 -11.38 -20.05 20.96
N ASP A 323 -11.15 -19.36 19.84
CA ASP A 323 -12.07 -19.40 18.71
C ASP A 323 -11.40 -19.13 17.36
N PHE A 324 -12.02 -19.60 16.26
CA PHE A 324 -11.58 -19.36 14.90
C PHE A 324 -12.57 -18.43 14.17
N PHE A 325 -12.09 -17.29 13.72
CA PHE A 325 -12.86 -16.22 13.08
C PHE A 325 -11.97 -15.47 12.06
N ASP A 326 -12.53 -14.52 11.33
CA ASP A 326 -11.84 -13.81 10.25
C ASP A 326 -10.51 -13.15 10.69
N GLY A 327 -10.45 -12.58 11.90
CA GLY A 327 -9.23 -12.02 12.47
C GLY A 327 -8.17 -13.08 12.78
N ALA A 328 -8.59 -14.27 13.24
CA ALA A 328 -7.69 -15.38 13.54
C ALA A 328 -7.02 -15.93 12.27
N VAL A 329 -7.70 -15.91 11.12
CA VAL A 329 -7.13 -16.31 9.82
C VAL A 329 -5.91 -15.47 9.50
N VAL A 330 -5.99 -14.15 9.65
CA VAL A 330 -4.87 -13.23 9.35
C VAL A 330 -3.74 -13.39 10.36
N ALA A 331 -4.07 -13.50 11.65
CA ALA A 331 -3.08 -13.71 12.71
C ALA A 331 -2.29 -15.03 12.50
N ASP A 332 -2.99 -16.11 12.22
CA ASP A 332 -2.36 -17.42 11.96
C ASP A 332 -1.49 -17.39 10.69
N ALA A 333 -1.98 -16.77 9.61
CA ALA A 333 -1.19 -16.65 8.40
C ALA A 333 0.15 -15.93 8.65
N VAL A 334 0.11 -14.76 9.32
CA VAL A 334 1.34 -14.01 9.66
C VAL A 334 2.26 -14.82 10.59
N SER A 335 1.68 -15.51 11.56
CA SER A 335 2.44 -16.35 12.50
C SER A 335 3.20 -17.50 11.79
N ILE A 336 2.59 -18.11 10.77
CA ILE A 336 3.14 -19.25 10.02
C ILE A 336 4.10 -18.81 8.92
N MET A 337 3.91 -17.62 8.33
CA MET A 337 4.78 -17.13 7.25
C MET A 337 6.26 -17.20 7.63
N PRO A 338 7.14 -17.67 6.73
CA PRO A 338 8.56 -17.73 7.00
C PRO A 338 9.20 -16.33 7.00
N ASP A 339 10.37 -16.24 7.60
CA ASP A 339 11.21 -15.05 7.52
C ASP A 339 11.56 -14.71 6.07
N GLY A 340 11.58 -13.44 5.73
CA GLY A 340 11.78 -12.95 4.36
C GLY A 340 10.56 -13.01 3.45
N ALA A 341 9.44 -13.60 3.87
CA ALA A 341 8.22 -13.67 3.05
C ALA A 341 7.60 -12.30 2.78
N SER A 342 6.73 -12.26 1.77
CA SER A 342 5.96 -11.07 1.39
C SER A 342 4.46 -11.30 1.58
N LEU A 343 3.77 -10.33 2.15
CA LEU A 343 2.32 -10.31 2.33
C LEU A 343 1.71 -9.20 1.48
N PHE A 344 0.79 -9.53 0.58
CA PHE A 344 -0.11 -8.54 0.00
C PHE A 344 -1.46 -8.63 0.70
N ILE A 345 -1.85 -7.55 1.37
CA ILE A 345 -3.10 -7.52 2.12
C ILE A 345 -4.16 -6.71 1.38
N GLY A 346 -5.33 -7.31 1.17
CA GLY A 346 -6.49 -6.68 0.56
C GLY A 346 -7.11 -5.60 1.44
N ASN A 347 -7.75 -4.64 0.81
CA ASN A 347 -8.51 -3.60 1.49
C ASN A 347 -9.77 -4.18 2.17
N SER A 348 -10.59 -3.32 2.78
CA SER A 348 -11.76 -3.67 3.55
C SER A 348 -11.41 -4.30 4.91
N LEU A 349 -11.94 -5.49 5.25
CA LEU A 349 -11.66 -6.16 6.52
C LEU A 349 -10.23 -6.72 6.63
N PRO A 350 -9.66 -7.37 5.61
CA PRO A 350 -8.33 -7.99 5.73
C PRO A 350 -7.25 -7.07 6.30
N VAL A 351 -7.08 -5.86 5.77
CA VAL A 351 -6.07 -4.92 6.28
C VAL A 351 -6.34 -4.48 7.73
N ARG A 352 -7.62 -4.42 8.12
CA ARG A 352 -8.03 -4.09 9.49
C ARG A 352 -7.79 -5.25 10.45
N HIS A 353 -7.93 -6.48 9.98
CA HIS A 353 -7.57 -7.67 10.75
C HIS A 353 -6.05 -7.80 10.93
N LEU A 354 -5.29 -7.44 9.90
CA LEU A 354 -3.83 -7.36 10.02
C LEU A 354 -3.43 -6.32 11.08
N ASP A 355 -4.08 -5.16 11.08
CA ASP A 355 -3.82 -4.11 12.05
C ASP A 355 -4.14 -4.53 13.48
N GLN A 356 -5.27 -5.18 13.69
CA GLN A 356 -5.81 -5.47 15.02
C GLN A 356 -5.33 -6.80 15.62
N PHE A 357 -5.14 -7.84 14.80
CA PHE A 357 -4.93 -9.22 15.29
C PHE A 357 -3.57 -9.81 14.95
N ALA A 358 -2.79 -9.20 14.07
CA ALA A 358 -1.47 -9.70 13.74
C ALA A 358 -0.40 -8.97 14.56
N ARG A 359 0.05 -9.65 15.62
CA ARG A 359 1.08 -9.13 16.53
C ARG A 359 2.37 -8.79 15.79
N PRO A 360 2.99 -7.64 16.08
CA PRO A 360 4.36 -7.37 15.63
C PRO A 360 5.31 -8.51 16.05
N ALA A 361 6.29 -8.82 15.20
CA ALA A 361 7.11 -10.01 15.41
C ALA A 361 8.54 -9.85 14.85
N PRO A 362 9.54 -10.59 15.42
CA PRO A 362 10.93 -10.62 14.96
C PRO A 362 11.08 -11.44 13.66
N LYS A 363 10.37 -11.06 12.63
CA LYS A 363 10.37 -11.67 11.30
C LYS A 363 10.45 -10.59 10.23
N ALA A 364 11.29 -10.75 9.23
CA ALA A 364 11.33 -9.86 8.09
C ALA A 364 10.19 -10.15 7.11
N ILE A 365 8.97 -9.71 7.41
CA ILE A 365 7.85 -9.79 6.47
C ILE A 365 7.68 -8.44 5.77
N HIS A 366 7.66 -8.45 4.43
CA HIS A 366 7.37 -7.27 3.64
C HIS A 366 5.86 -7.17 3.39
N VAL A 367 5.21 -6.14 3.92
CA VAL A 367 3.77 -5.95 3.79
C VAL A 367 3.45 -4.95 2.68
N PHE A 368 2.62 -5.38 1.74
CA PHE A 368 2.13 -4.59 0.62
C PHE A 368 0.61 -4.45 0.66
N GLY A 369 0.09 -3.37 0.13
CA GLY A 369 -1.34 -3.13 -0.03
C GLY A 369 -1.61 -1.90 -0.89
N SER A 370 -2.77 -1.86 -1.55
CA SER A 370 -3.21 -0.74 -2.37
C SER A 370 -3.92 0.30 -1.50
N ARG A 371 -3.14 1.24 -0.92
CA ARG A 371 -3.64 2.26 0.00
C ARG A 371 -3.67 3.68 -0.58
N GLY A 372 -3.50 3.82 -1.89
CA GLY A 372 -3.65 5.10 -2.58
C GLY A 372 -5.11 5.55 -2.64
N ALA A 373 -5.94 4.77 -3.32
CA ALA A 373 -7.39 4.95 -3.39
C ALA A 373 -8.17 3.92 -2.57
N SER A 374 -7.49 2.88 -2.07
CA SER A 374 -8.04 1.83 -1.23
C SER A 374 -9.17 1.01 -1.88
N GLY A 375 -9.11 0.81 -3.22
CA GLY A 375 -10.04 -0.04 -3.97
C GLY A 375 -9.89 -1.53 -3.63
N ILE A 376 -10.89 -2.34 -3.99
CA ILE A 376 -10.85 -3.81 -3.87
C ILE A 376 -10.68 -4.50 -5.22
N ASP A 377 -10.68 -3.73 -6.31
CA ASP A 377 -10.42 -4.16 -7.67
C ASP A 377 -8.92 -4.42 -7.91
N GLY A 378 -8.59 -5.27 -8.87
CA GLY A 378 -7.21 -5.56 -9.29
C GLY A 378 -6.32 -6.23 -8.23
N THR A 379 -6.89 -6.82 -7.18
CA THR A 379 -6.15 -7.32 -6.01
C THR A 379 -5.25 -8.52 -6.37
N VAL A 380 -5.78 -9.50 -7.12
CA VAL A 380 -5.03 -10.70 -7.54
C VAL A 380 -3.93 -10.32 -8.54
N SER A 381 -4.28 -9.48 -9.52
CA SER A 381 -3.34 -8.98 -10.54
C SER A 381 -2.20 -8.16 -9.93
N THR A 382 -2.50 -7.34 -8.93
CA THR A 382 -1.49 -6.55 -8.22
C THR A 382 -0.56 -7.45 -7.40
N ALA A 383 -1.10 -8.44 -6.68
CA ALA A 383 -0.31 -9.42 -5.95
C ALA A 383 0.60 -10.22 -6.90
N ALA A 384 0.10 -10.63 -8.07
CA ALA A 384 0.91 -11.26 -9.11
C ALA A 384 2.07 -10.36 -9.57
N GLY A 385 1.81 -9.06 -9.73
CA GLY A 385 2.86 -8.08 -10.07
C GLY A 385 3.90 -7.91 -8.96
N VAL A 386 3.47 -7.84 -7.70
CA VAL A 386 4.38 -7.74 -6.54
C VAL A 386 5.27 -8.98 -6.45
N SER A 387 4.74 -10.18 -6.69
CA SER A 387 5.53 -11.42 -6.63
C SER A 387 6.70 -11.45 -7.61
N GLN A 388 6.61 -10.70 -8.72
CA GLN A 388 7.71 -10.59 -9.70
C GLN A 388 8.80 -9.58 -9.28
N GLY A 389 8.53 -8.78 -8.26
CA GLY A 389 9.48 -7.80 -7.71
C GLY A 389 10.15 -8.25 -6.41
N VAL A 390 9.75 -9.40 -5.85
CA VAL A 390 10.29 -9.96 -4.61
C VAL A 390 10.88 -11.34 -4.85
N SER A 391 11.87 -11.74 -4.08
CA SER A 391 12.56 -13.03 -4.22
C SER A 391 12.01 -14.13 -3.32
N ALA A 392 11.06 -13.81 -2.47
CA ALA A 392 10.50 -14.71 -1.46
C ALA A 392 9.04 -15.06 -1.75
N PRO A 393 8.48 -16.09 -1.12
CA PRO A 393 7.07 -16.43 -1.27
C PRO A 393 6.16 -15.24 -1.01
N LEU A 394 5.16 -15.06 -1.90
CA LEU A 394 4.11 -14.08 -1.72
C LEU A 394 2.81 -14.75 -1.26
N VAL A 395 2.24 -14.21 -0.22
CA VAL A 395 0.89 -14.53 0.27
C VAL A 395 -0.03 -13.36 -0.04
N LEU A 396 -1.16 -13.62 -0.69
CA LEU A 396 -2.28 -12.69 -0.82
C LEU A 396 -3.36 -13.07 0.20
N ILE A 397 -3.80 -12.13 1.04
CA ILE A 397 -5.01 -12.29 1.85
C ILE A 397 -6.02 -11.25 1.41
N THR A 398 -7.20 -11.68 1.01
CA THR A 398 -8.28 -10.81 0.52
C THR A 398 -9.66 -11.30 0.97
N GLY A 399 -10.66 -10.42 0.91
CA GLY A 399 -12.06 -10.82 1.06
C GLY A 399 -12.62 -11.40 -0.24
N ASP A 400 -13.78 -12.03 -0.13
CA ASP A 400 -14.54 -12.65 -1.22
C ASP A 400 -14.87 -11.68 -2.36
N LEU A 401 -15.41 -10.49 -2.05
CA LEU A 401 -15.70 -9.48 -3.06
C LEU A 401 -14.44 -8.95 -3.75
N GLY A 402 -13.34 -8.75 -2.99
CA GLY A 402 -12.06 -8.33 -3.58
C GLY A 402 -11.47 -9.40 -4.51
N PHE A 403 -11.61 -10.67 -4.16
CA PHE A 403 -11.24 -11.79 -5.02
C PHE A 403 -12.16 -11.88 -6.25
N TYR A 404 -13.49 -11.77 -6.05
CA TYR A 404 -14.46 -11.81 -7.14
C TYR A 404 -14.21 -10.73 -8.19
N HIS A 405 -13.88 -9.51 -7.77
CA HIS A 405 -13.59 -8.40 -8.70
C HIS A 405 -12.39 -8.65 -9.62
N ASP A 406 -11.46 -9.52 -9.21
CA ASP A 406 -10.22 -9.77 -9.98
C ASP A 406 -9.85 -11.26 -10.06
N MET A 407 -10.82 -12.17 -9.97
CA MET A 407 -10.56 -13.61 -10.12
C MET A 407 -9.99 -13.97 -11.48
N ASN A 408 -10.24 -13.15 -12.52
CA ASN A 408 -9.61 -13.35 -13.85
C ASN A 408 -8.09 -13.10 -13.81
N GLY A 409 -7.56 -12.41 -12.82
CA GLY A 409 -6.13 -12.26 -12.55
C GLY A 409 -5.41 -13.61 -12.41
N LEU A 410 -6.13 -14.67 -12.03
CA LEU A 410 -5.63 -16.05 -12.03
C LEU A 410 -5.12 -16.51 -13.41
N LEU A 411 -5.66 -15.97 -14.51
CA LEU A 411 -5.14 -16.24 -15.85
C LEU A 411 -3.70 -15.74 -16.01
N THR A 412 -3.37 -14.61 -15.41
CA THR A 412 -2.01 -14.06 -15.42
C THR A 412 -1.04 -14.99 -14.69
N LEU A 413 -1.41 -15.50 -13.51
CA LEU A 413 -0.61 -16.48 -12.78
C LEU A 413 -0.32 -17.71 -13.68
N LYS A 414 -1.37 -18.29 -14.25
CA LYS A 414 -1.26 -19.47 -15.12
C LYS A 414 -0.37 -19.22 -16.35
N ARG A 415 -0.59 -18.11 -17.06
CA ARG A 415 0.14 -17.81 -18.31
C ARG A 415 1.61 -17.52 -18.12
N HIS A 416 1.97 -16.95 -16.99
CA HIS A 416 3.35 -16.52 -16.70
C HIS A 416 4.08 -17.43 -15.71
N GLY A 417 3.46 -18.54 -15.29
CA GLY A 417 4.07 -19.44 -14.30
C GLY A 417 4.36 -18.76 -12.98
N ILE A 418 3.48 -17.85 -12.56
CA ILE A 418 3.60 -17.12 -11.28
C ILE A 418 2.90 -17.94 -10.22
N HIS A 419 3.60 -18.21 -9.10
CA HIS A 419 3.07 -19.02 -8.02
C HIS A 419 2.97 -18.20 -6.75
N ILE A 420 1.77 -18.12 -6.16
CA ILE A 420 1.47 -17.42 -4.91
C ILE A 420 0.48 -18.21 -4.07
N VAL A 421 0.45 -17.97 -2.77
CA VAL A 421 -0.61 -18.46 -1.89
C VAL A 421 -1.71 -17.41 -1.81
N ILE A 422 -2.96 -17.79 -2.06
CA ILE A 422 -4.13 -16.90 -2.00
C ILE A 422 -5.03 -17.38 -0.87
N VAL A 423 -5.28 -16.53 0.11
CA VAL A 423 -6.27 -16.76 1.17
C VAL A 423 -7.47 -15.85 0.93
N VAL A 424 -8.63 -16.47 0.74
CA VAL A 424 -9.89 -15.75 0.57
C VAL A 424 -10.73 -15.95 1.83
N ILE A 425 -10.92 -14.87 2.59
CA ILE A 425 -11.86 -14.83 3.70
C ILE A 425 -13.24 -14.58 3.11
N ASN A 426 -14.06 -15.62 3.08
CA ASN A 426 -15.37 -15.59 2.45
C ASN A 426 -16.46 -15.42 3.53
N ASN A 427 -16.88 -14.18 3.73
CA ASN A 427 -17.96 -13.85 4.67
C ASN A 427 -19.30 -13.59 3.97
N ASP A 428 -19.44 -14.02 2.71
CA ASP A 428 -20.62 -13.90 1.88
C ASP A 428 -21.03 -12.43 1.65
N GLY A 429 -20.08 -11.57 1.25
CA GLY A 429 -20.37 -10.22 0.78
C GLY A 429 -19.73 -9.08 1.57
N GLY A 430 -20.44 -7.96 1.70
CA GLY A 430 -19.95 -6.71 2.27
C GLY A 430 -19.86 -6.69 3.79
N GLY A 431 -19.17 -7.64 4.43
CA GLY A 431 -19.06 -7.76 5.89
C GLY A 431 -18.58 -6.51 6.62
N ILE A 432 -17.77 -5.66 5.98
CA ILE A 432 -17.30 -4.41 6.57
C ILE A 432 -18.45 -3.45 6.92
N PHE A 433 -19.51 -3.45 6.14
CA PHE A 433 -20.66 -2.56 6.35
C PHE A 433 -21.46 -2.89 7.60
N GLN A 434 -21.30 -4.11 8.16
CA GLN A 434 -21.86 -4.49 9.46
C GLN A 434 -21.33 -3.60 10.60
N ARG A 435 -20.14 -2.99 10.43
CA ARG A 435 -19.49 -2.09 11.40
C ARG A 435 -19.96 -0.64 11.28
N LEU A 436 -20.77 -0.32 10.27
CA LEU A 436 -21.19 1.04 9.96
C LEU A 436 -22.65 1.29 10.36
N PRO A 437 -23.05 2.55 10.62
CA PRO A 437 -24.43 2.89 10.99
C PRO A 437 -25.48 2.40 10.00
N ILE A 438 -25.12 2.21 8.72
CA ILE A 438 -26.04 1.71 7.68
C ILE A 438 -26.59 0.32 8.00
N ALA A 439 -25.91 -0.49 8.82
CA ALA A 439 -26.38 -1.80 9.25
C ALA A 439 -27.72 -1.76 10.02
N GLN A 440 -28.11 -0.57 10.52
CA GLN A 440 -29.39 -0.36 11.22
C GLN A 440 -30.57 -0.07 10.27
N PHE A 441 -30.31 0.07 8.98
CA PHE A 441 -31.30 0.49 7.97
C PHE A 441 -31.56 -0.64 6.96
N ASP A 442 -32.43 -1.58 7.33
CA ASP A 442 -32.90 -2.64 6.43
C ASP A 442 -34.24 -2.25 5.78
N PRO A 443 -34.51 -2.60 4.51
CA PRO A 443 -33.78 -3.50 3.60
C PRO A 443 -32.58 -2.89 2.85
N PRO A 444 -32.32 -1.55 2.83
CA PRO A 444 -31.20 -1.01 2.05
C PRO A 444 -29.84 -1.64 2.40
N TYR A 445 -29.61 -1.94 3.68
CA TYR A 445 -28.37 -2.59 4.12
C TYR A 445 -28.18 -3.96 3.44
N THR A 446 -29.18 -4.84 3.53
CA THR A 446 -29.09 -6.19 2.96
C THR A 446 -28.94 -6.16 1.44
N GLU A 447 -29.73 -5.32 0.76
CA GLU A 447 -29.78 -5.31 -0.71
C GLU A 447 -28.58 -4.60 -1.35
N LEU A 448 -28.11 -3.48 -0.78
CA LEU A 448 -27.16 -2.59 -1.44
C LEU A 448 -25.73 -2.63 -0.83
N PHE A 449 -25.61 -3.04 0.42
CA PHE A 449 -24.32 -3.03 1.13
C PHE A 449 -23.84 -4.43 1.49
N ARG A 450 -24.69 -5.27 2.06
CA ARG A 450 -24.33 -6.66 2.38
C ARG A 450 -24.05 -7.46 1.12
N THR A 451 -24.87 -7.34 0.09
CA THR A 451 -24.72 -7.95 -1.23
C THR A 451 -24.30 -9.42 -1.18
N SER A 452 -25.02 -10.23 -0.37
CA SER A 452 -24.75 -11.66 -0.24
C SER A 452 -24.81 -12.36 -1.60
N HIS A 453 -23.83 -13.20 -1.91
CA HIS A 453 -23.66 -13.77 -3.24
C HIS A 453 -23.75 -15.29 -3.27
N GLY A 454 -23.62 -15.99 -2.14
CA GLY A 454 -23.70 -17.45 -2.04
C GLY A 454 -22.63 -18.22 -2.82
N MET A 455 -21.54 -17.56 -3.24
CA MET A 455 -20.50 -18.17 -4.07
C MET A 455 -19.45 -18.90 -3.23
N THR A 456 -18.89 -19.96 -3.85
CA THR A 456 -17.65 -20.61 -3.44
C THR A 456 -16.68 -20.61 -4.63
N PHE A 457 -15.39 -20.61 -4.36
CA PHE A 457 -14.39 -20.35 -5.39
C PHE A 457 -13.62 -21.59 -5.89
N GLY A 458 -14.01 -22.80 -5.44
CA GLY A 458 -13.36 -24.04 -5.88
C GLY A 458 -13.43 -24.27 -7.40
N HIS A 459 -14.58 -23.96 -8.04
CA HIS A 459 -14.72 -24.09 -9.49
C HIS A 459 -13.84 -23.06 -10.25
N VAL A 460 -13.69 -21.87 -9.72
CA VAL A 460 -12.80 -20.83 -10.27
C VAL A 460 -11.35 -21.29 -10.21
N ALA A 461 -10.90 -21.81 -9.07
CA ALA A 461 -9.56 -22.35 -8.92
C ALA A 461 -9.27 -23.46 -9.95
N ALA A 462 -10.20 -24.42 -10.08
CA ALA A 462 -10.09 -25.53 -11.05
C ALA A 462 -10.01 -25.02 -12.50
N GLN A 463 -10.79 -24.01 -12.88
CA GLN A 463 -10.78 -23.41 -14.23
C GLN A 463 -9.40 -22.87 -14.62
N TYR A 464 -8.70 -22.28 -13.68
CA TYR A 464 -7.37 -21.71 -13.93
C TYR A 464 -6.22 -22.67 -13.61
N GLY A 465 -6.51 -23.85 -13.05
CA GLY A 465 -5.50 -24.84 -12.66
C GLY A 465 -4.72 -24.41 -11.42
N THR A 466 -5.39 -23.71 -10.51
CA THR A 466 -4.90 -23.34 -9.18
C THR A 466 -5.36 -24.42 -8.19
N ASP A 467 -4.47 -24.89 -7.33
CA ASP A 467 -4.84 -25.81 -6.25
C ASP A 467 -5.85 -25.15 -5.30
N TYR A 468 -6.76 -25.96 -4.76
CA TYR A 468 -7.83 -25.45 -3.92
C TYR A 468 -7.93 -26.22 -2.62
N ALA A 469 -8.11 -25.47 -1.53
CA ALA A 469 -8.46 -26.01 -0.23
C ALA A 469 -9.57 -25.14 0.40
N LYS A 470 -10.60 -25.79 0.96
CA LYS A 470 -11.56 -25.14 1.83
C LYS A 470 -11.18 -25.47 3.27
N ALA A 471 -11.20 -24.48 4.13
CA ALA A 471 -10.87 -24.65 5.55
C ALA A 471 -12.01 -24.11 6.42
N ASP A 472 -12.74 -25.01 7.06
CA ASP A 472 -13.86 -24.69 7.95
C ASP A 472 -13.44 -24.64 9.44
N SER A 473 -12.15 -24.89 9.72
CA SER A 473 -11.57 -24.86 11.05
C SER A 473 -10.14 -24.34 11.07
N ARG A 474 -9.69 -23.87 12.24
CA ARG A 474 -8.31 -23.38 12.44
C ARG A 474 -7.26 -24.45 12.08
N ILE A 475 -7.50 -25.70 12.45
CA ILE A 475 -6.56 -26.82 12.18
C ILE A 475 -6.46 -27.04 10.67
N GLU A 476 -7.59 -27.05 9.97
CA GLU A 476 -7.63 -27.20 8.51
C GLU A 476 -6.93 -26.04 7.81
N PHE A 477 -7.21 -24.80 8.26
CA PHE A 477 -6.58 -23.60 7.71
C PHE A 477 -5.06 -23.66 7.86
N ARG A 478 -4.56 -23.86 9.08
CA ARG A 478 -3.11 -23.91 9.34
C ARG A 478 -2.43 -25.00 8.51
N SER A 479 -3.00 -26.20 8.49
CA SER A 479 -2.46 -27.32 7.71
C SER A 479 -2.48 -27.04 6.19
N ALA A 480 -3.56 -26.45 5.65
CA ALA A 480 -3.65 -26.08 4.25
C ALA A 480 -2.63 -24.98 3.90
N PHE A 481 -2.47 -24.00 4.79
CA PHE A 481 -1.57 -22.86 4.58
C PHE A 481 -0.08 -23.29 4.61
N GLU A 482 0.31 -24.16 5.56
CA GLU A 482 1.67 -24.73 5.62
C GLU A 482 2.00 -25.56 4.35
N ARG A 483 1.05 -26.37 3.88
CA ARG A 483 1.22 -27.11 2.61
C ARG A 483 1.35 -26.15 1.41
N ALA A 484 0.51 -25.11 1.35
CA ALA A 484 0.55 -24.12 0.28
C ALA A 484 1.89 -23.35 0.25
N LEU A 485 2.41 -22.94 1.40
CA LEU A 485 3.73 -22.32 1.50
C LEU A 485 4.85 -23.24 1.02
N SER A 486 4.78 -24.52 1.38
CA SER A 486 5.77 -25.51 0.93
C SER A 486 5.72 -25.78 -0.57
N ALA A 487 4.55 -25.63 -1.20
CA ALA A 487 4.31 -25.88 -2.62
C ALA A 487 4.46 -24.65 -3.51
N VAL A 488 4.59 -23.44 -2.96
CA VAL A 488 4.56 -22.15 -3.70
C VAL A 488 5.65 -22.03 -4.78
N GLY A 489 6.71 -22.81 -4.72
CA GLY A 489 7.73 -22.87 -5.78
C GLY A 489 7.25 -23.56 -7.07
N SER A 490 6.15 -24.31 -7.03
CA SER A 490 5.63 -25.12 -8.15
C SER A 490 4.17 -24.87 -8.48
N HIS A 491 3.35 -24.46 -7.52
CA HIS A 491 1.90 -24.28 -7.70
C HIS A 491 1.40 -23.05 -6.96
N SER A 492 0.35 -22.41 -7.48
CA SER A 492 -0.48 -21.49 -6.70
C SER A 492 -1.56 -22.27 -5.98
N THR A 493 -1.85 -21.89 -4.74
CA THR A 493 -2.94 -22.48 -3.95
C THR A 493 -3.92 -21.39 -3.53
N LEU A 494 -5.21 -21.64 -3.73
CA LEU A 494 -6.31 -20.84 -3.20
C LEU A 494 -6.89 -21.54 -1.98
N ILE A 495 -6.83 -20.89 -0.84
CA ILE A 495 -7.42 -21.36 0.42
C ILE A 495 -8.63 -20.49 0.71
N GLU A 496 -9.81 -21.08 0.66
CA GLU A 496 -11.08 -20.40 0.99
C GLU A 496 -11.46 -20.70 2.44
N VAL A 497 -11.68 -19.63 3.22
CA VAL A 497 -12.09 -19.73 4.62
C VAL A 497 -13.47 -19.07 4.76
N PRO A 498 -14.54 -19.85 4.85
CA PRO A 498 -15.87 -19.32 5.15
C PRO A 498 -15.93 -18.77 6.57
N THR A 499 -16.54 -17.61 6.74
CA THR A 499 -16.73 -16.98 8.05
C THR A 499 -18.12 -16.38 8.18
N ASP A 500 -18.56 -16.09 9.41
CA ASP A 500 -19.83 -15.43 9.70
C ASP A 500 -19.58 -14.00 10.18
N PRO A 501 -19.88 -12.98 9.37
CA PRO A 501 -19.53 -11.59 9.70
C PRO A 501 -20.27 -11.03 10.92
N ILE A 502 -21.42 -11.61 11.32
CA ILE A 502 -22.15 -11.18 12.51
C ILE A 502 -21.44 -11.72 13.75
N GLN A 503 -21.12 -13.01 13.77
CA GLN A 503 -20.39 -13.63 14.87
C GLN A 503 -18.97 -13.05 14.98
N ASP A 504 -18.29 -12.86 13.86
CA ASP A 504 -16.92 -12.30 13.82
C ASP A 504 -16.91 -10.88 14.39
N LEU A 505 -17.91 -10.05 14.05
CA LEU A 505 -18.03 -8.71 14.64
C LEU A 505 -18.29 -8.76 16.16
N GLN A 506 -19.15 -9.67 16.64
CA GLN A 506 -19.41 -9.84 18.08
C GLN A 506 -18.11 -10.21 18.80
N ARG A 507 -17.37 -11.21 18.31
CA ARG A 507 -16.07 -11.64 18.88
C ARG A 507 -15.06 -10.51 18.92
N ARG A 508 -14.93 -9.80 17.81
CA ARG A 508 -14.06 -8.61 17.76
C ARG A 508 -14.43 -7.61 18.86
N ASN A 509 -15.72 -7.29 19.01
CA ASN A 509 -16.17 -6.33 20.00
C ASN A 509 -15.91 -6.82 21.43
N ASP A 510 -16.10 -8.09 21.71
CA ASP A 510 -15.81 -8.69 23.02
C ASP A 510 -14.32 -8.63 23.35
N ILE A 511 -13.45 -8.92 22.37
CA ILE A 511 -11.99 -8.80 22.55
C ILE A 511 -11.60 -7.34 22.84
N VAL A 512 -12.12 -6.40 22.07
CA VAL A 512 -11.85 -4.96 22.26
C VAL A 512 -12.33 -4.51 23.64
N GLN A 513 -13.51 -4.94 24.08
CA GLN A 513 -14.03 -4.60 25.40
C GLN A 513 -13.14 -5.14 26.53
N ARG A 514 -12.68 -6.39 26.43
CA ARG A 514 -11.72 -6.99 27.38
C ARG A 514 -10.42 -6.21 27.44
N VAL A 515 -9.92 -5.72 26.30
CA VAL A 515 -8.71 -4.89 26.23
C VAL A 515 -8.96 -3.55 26.92
N ILE A 516 -10.06 -2.85 26.59
CA ILE A 516 -10.42 -1.55 27.19
C ILE A 516 -10.48 -1.64 28.72
N GLU A 517 -11.15 -2.67 29.24
CA GLU A 517 -11.25 -2.88 30.69
C GLU A 517 -9.90 -3.11 31.34
N ALA A 518 -9.02 -3.87 30.70
CA ALA A 518 -7.71 -4.20 31.23
C ALA A 518 -6.74 -3.00 31.23
N VAL A 519 -6.78 -2.15 30.19
CA VAL A 519 -5.86 -0.99 30.09
C VAL A 519 -6.31 0.22 30.91
N ARG A 520 -7.59 0.29 31.31
CA ARG A 520 -8.06 1.33 32.25
C ARG A 520 -7.42 1.26 33.61
N THR A 521 -6.91 0.10 33.99
CA THR A 521 -6.29 -0.13 35.30
C THR A 521 -4.77 0.07 35.30
N LEU A 522 -4.17 0.34 34.14
CA LEU A 522 -2.77 0.72 33.96
C LEU A 522 -2.59 2.24 34.05
#